data_2ad4907344fc0816e90be45186942d7f
#
_entry.id   2ad4907344fc0816e90be45186942d7f
#
_cell.length_a   1.000
_cell.length_b   1.000
_cell.length_c   1.000
_cell.angle_alpha   90.00
_cell.angle_beta   90.00
_cell.angle_gamma   90.00
#
_symmetry.space_group_name_H-M   'P 1'
#
loop_
_entity.id
_entity.type
_entity.pdbx_description
1 polymer ?
#
loop_
_entity_poly.entity_id
_entity_poly.type
_entity_poly.pdbx_seq_one_letter_code
_entity_poly.pdbx_strand_id
1 'polypeptide(L)'
;ASATNIILPLGIYMLLMSLCKKTGKMIWICFIMIFFAAFQLVLLYLFGKGVIAVDMFLNLVTTNPGEAMELLDNLVPAVAGVFIVYLPLLILGIISIRSKRWAPLSSNWQRRMHKWGASTTITGLLFLGFTYWFSDDYKLLDQLYPANVFYNLGLAVQRNNASVNYQEASQNFRFNATSTHPADSSEVYVMVVGETARAHNF
;
A
#
# COMPACT_ATOMS: atom_id res chain seq x y z
N ALA A 1 -14.72 3.84 -10.33
CA ALA A 1 -13.56 3.61 -9.48
C ALA A 1 -12.82 2.31 -9.83
N SER A 2 -13.44 1.12 -9.73
CA SER A 2 -12.76 -0.17 -9.97
C SER A 2 -12.14 -0.29 -11.36
N ALA A 3 -12.86 0.11 -12.41
CA ALA A 3 -12.35 0.09 -13.78
C ALA A 3 -11.14 1.04 -13.95
N THR A 4 -11.19 2.23 -13.37
CA THR A 4 -10.07 3.19 -13.37
C THR A 4 -8.83 2.60 -12.73
N ASN A 5 -8.98 1.94 -11.57
CA ASN A 5 -7.87 1.34 -10.81
C ASN A 5 -7.21 0.14 -11.50
N ILE A 6 -7.84 -0.41 -12.54
CA ILE A 6 -7.26 -1.49 -13.36
C ILE A 6 -6.71 -0.94 -14.67
N ILE A 7 -7.53 -0.19 -15.41
CA ILE A 7 -7.21 0.22 -16.80
C ILE A 7 -6.07 1.23 -16.82
N LEU A 8 -6.07 2.21 -15.93
CA LEU A 8 -5.08 3.27 -15.92
C LEU A 8 -3.67 2.74 -15.58
N PRO A 9 -3.44 1.98 -14.49
CA PRO A 9 -2.15 1.38 -14.22
C PRO A 9 -1.70 0.42 -15.32
N LEU A 10 -2.61 -0.39 -15.87
CA LEU A 10 -2.28 -1.31 -16.97
C LEU A 10 -1.71 -0.56 -18.16
N GLY A 11 -2.36 0.52 -18.59
CA GLY A 11 -1.89 1.37 -19.69
C GLY A 11 -0.52 1.96 -19.42
N ILE A 12 -0.30 2.50 -18.21
CA ILE A 12 0.99 3.06 -17.79
C ILE A 12 2.08 2.00 -17.80
N TYR A 13 1.83 0.80 -17.26
CA TYR A 13 2.81 -0.30 -17.29
C TYR A 13 3.12 -0.76 -18.70
N MET A 14 2.14 -0.84 -19.60
CA MET A 14 2.38 -1.17 -21.00
C MET A 14 3.27 -0.10 -21.66
N LEU A 15 3.05 1.18 -21.40
CA LEU A 15 3.92 2.25 -21.89
C LEU A 15 5.34 2.12 -21.34
N LEU A 16 5.50 1.93 -20.04
CA LEU A 16 6.81 1.72 -19.40
C LEU A 16 7.55 0.52 -20.01
N MET A 17 6.86 -0.62 -20.17
CA MET A 17 7.46 -1.81 -20.77
C MET A 17 7.85 -1.61 -22.24
N SER A 18 7.20 -0.69 -22.96
CA SER A 18 7.52 -0.37 -24.36
C SER A 18 8.76 0.52 -24.50
N LEU A 19 9.26 1.16 -23.46
CA LEU A 19 10.41 2.07 -23.51
C LEU A 19 11.74 1.33 -23.75
N CYS A 20 11.86 0.11 -23.27
CA CYS A 20 13.09 -0.66 -23.38
C CYS A 20 12.93 -1.86 -24.32
N LYS A 21 13.92 -2.09 -25.18
CA LYS A 21 13.96 -3.28 -26.03
C LYS A 21 14.10 -4.58 -25.23
N LYS A 22 14.75 -4.54 -24.08
CA LYS A 22 14.87 -5.66 -23.13
C LYS A 22 13.91 -5.45 -21.95
N THR A 23 12.82 -6.21 -21.91
CA THR A 23 11.81 -6.15 -20.85
C THR A 23 12.39 -6.38 -19.46
N GLY A 24 13.42 -7.24 -19.35
CA GLY A 24 14.10 -7.49 -18.09
C GLY A 24 14.68 -6.24 -17.43
N LYS A 25 15.15 -5.26 -18.22
CA LYS A 25 15.61 -3.98 -17.67
C LYS A 25 14.47 -3.21 -16.99
N MET A 26 13.28 -3.19 -17.62
CA MET A 26 12.12 -2.49 -17.06
C MET A 26 11.60 -3.18 -15.80
N ILE A 27 11.63 -4.52 -15.74
CA ILE A 27 11.27 -5.26 -14.54
C ILE A 27 12.14 -4.80 -13.37
N TRP A 28 13.46 -4.66 -13.56
CA TRP A 28 14.36 -4.21 -12.49
C TRP A 28 14.25 -2.71 -12.18
N ILE A 29 13.98 -1.87 -13.16
CA ILE A 29 13.68 -0.44 -12.91
C ILE A 29 12.40 -0.29 -12.07
N CYS A 30 11.39 -1.10 -12.37
CA CYS A 30 10.12 -1.10 -11.63
C CYS A 30 10.14 -2.01 -10.38
N PHE A 31 11.32 -2.51 -9.96
CA PHE A 31 11.43 -3.47 -8.85
C PHE A 31 10.72 -2.99 -7.58
N ILE A 32 10.91 -1.74 -7.20
CA ILE A 32 10.29 -1.18 -5.99
C ILE A 32 8.75 -1.21 -6.07
N MET A 33 8.19 -0.94 -7.25
CA MET A 33 6.74 -1.04 -7.47
C MET A 33 6.28 -2.49 -7.41
N ILE A 34 7.02 -3.43 -8.01
CA ILE A 34 6.73 -4.86 -7.96
C ILE A 34 6.76 -5.37 -6.52
N PHE A 35 7.74 -4.93 -5.73
CA PHE A 35 7.84 -5.26 -4.30
C PHE A 35 6.59 -4.79 -3.52
N PHE A 36 6.17 -3.55 -3.70
CA PHE A 36 4.96 -3.05 -3.03
C PHE A 36 3.68 -3.70 -3.55
N ALA A 37 3.62 -4.10 -4.82
CA ALA A 37 2.49 -4.89 -5.32
C ALA A 37 2.41 -6.27 -4.64
N ALA A 38 3.55 -6.93 -4.47
CA ALA A 38 3.64 -8.19 -3.74
C ALA A 38 3.21 -8.02 -2.27
N PHE A 39 3.70 -6.96 -1.61
CA PHE A 39 3.30 -6.61 -0.25
C PHE A 39 1.80 -6.35 -0.13
N GLN A 40 1.21 -5.64 -1.10
CA GLN A 40 -0.23 -5.39 -1.13
C GLN A 40 -1.05 -6.69 -1.27
N LEU A 41 -0.56 -7.68 -2.02
CA LEU A 41 -1.21 -9.00 -2.11
C LEU A 41 -1.18 -9.75 -0.77
N VAL A 42 -0.08 -9.67 -0.03
CA VAL A 42 0.01 -10.24 1.31
C VAL A 42 -1.00 -9.58 2.25
N LEU A 43 -1.08 -8.26 2.24
CA LEU A 43 -2.04 -7.52 3.06
C LEU A 43 -3.50 -7.82 2.67
N LEU A 44 -3.77 -7.97 1.36
CA LEU A 44 -5.09 -8.39 0.88
C LEU A 44 -5.48 -9.76 1.42
N TYR A 45 -4.55 -10.70 1.44
CA TYR A 45 -4.77 -12.03 1.97
C TYR A 45 -5.04 -12.01 3.49
N LEU A 46 -4.24 -11.25 4.24
CA LEU A 46 -4.34 -11.20 5.71
C LEU A 46 -5.55 -10.41 6.20
N PHE A 47 -5.85 -9.30 5.58
CA PHE A 47 -6.83 -8.32 6.08
C PHE A 47 -8.07 -8.18 5.21
N GLY A 48 -8.14 -8.86 4.06
CA GLY A 48 -9.25 -8.75 3.11
C GLY A 48 -9.38 -7.38 2.44
N LYS A 49 -8.38 -6.52 2.57
CA LYS A 49 -8.34 -5.16 1.98
C LYS A 49 -7.16 -5.02 1.04
N GLY A 50 -7.45 -4.64 -0.20
CA GLY A 50 -6.42 -4.50 -1.24
C GLY A 50 -5.68 -3.16 -1.25
N VAL A 51 -6.13 -2.18 -0.46
CA VAL A 51 -5.49 -0.87 -0.36
C VAL A 51 -4.64 -0.81 0.90
N ILE A 52 -3.36 -0.48 0.73
CA ILE A 52 -2.45 -0.29 1.87
C ILE A 52 -2.83 1.01 2.57
N ALA A 53 -3.45 0.90 3.74
CA ALA A 53 -3.81 2.03 4.57
C ALA A 53 -2.63 2.55 5.39
N VAL A 54 -2.69 3.81 5.79
CA VAL A 54 -1.67 4.45 6.66
C VAL A 54 -1.46 3.64 7.94
N ASP A 55 -2.55 3.17 8.54
CA ASP A 55 -2.52 2.42 9.80
C ASP A 55 -1.78 1.07 9.68
N MET A 56 -1.74 0.47 8.49
CA MET A 56 -0.98 -0.76 8.25
C MET A 56 0.54 -0.51 8.33
N PHE A 57 1.00 0.63 7.82
CA PHE A 57 2.40 1.04 7.97
C PHE A 57 2.75 1.38 9.42
N LEU A 58 1.85 2.05 10.13
CA LEU A 58 2.05 2.37 11.54
C LEU A 58 2.10 1.09 12.38
N ASN A 59 1.18 0.16 12.17
CA ASN A 59 1.17 -1.12 12.86
C ASN A 59 2.46 -1.89 12.64
N LEU A 60 3.02 -1.88 11.42
CA LEU A 60 4.28 -2.55 11.13
C LEU A 60 5.44 -2.03 12.00
N VAL A 61 5.44 -0.73 12.31
CA VAL A 61 6.50 -0.07 13.12
C VAL A 61 6.24 -0.25 14.63
N THR A 62 4.97 -0.30 15.05
CA THR A 62 4.57 -0.32 16.46
C THR A 62 4.24 -1.72 16.98
N THR A 63 4.15 -2.73 16.12
CA THR A 63 3.80 -4.11 16.50
C THR A 63 4.88 -4.72 17.40
N ASN A 64 4.45 -5.29 18.52
CA ASN A 64 5.30 -6.02 19.44
C ASN A 64 5.82 -7.32 18.76
N PRO A 65 7.09 -7.73 18.96
CA PRO A 65 7.63 -8.97 18.41
C PRO A 65 6.78 -10.22 18.70
N GLY A 66 6.12 -10.30 19.86
CA GLY A 66 5.19 -11.39 20.20
C GLY A 66 3.98 -11.47 19.28
N GLU A 67 3.33 -10.36 19.04
CA GLU A 67 2.18 -10.26 18.11
C GLU A 67 2.60 -10.52 16.66
N ALA A 68 3.81 -10.07 16.29
CA ALA A 68 4.37 -10.34 14.97
C ALA A 68 4.58 -11.84 14.74
N MET A 69 5.03 -12.59 15.76
CA MET A 69 5.20 -14.04 15.66
C MET A 69 3.88 -14.78 15.51
N GLU A 70 2.81 -14.36 16.18
CA GLU A 70 1.47 -14.95 16.04
C GLU A 70 0.88 -14.72 14.64
N LEU A 71 1.18 -13.57 14.04
CA LEU A 71 0.81 -13.26 12.65
C LEU A 71 1.60 -14.08 11.63
N LEU A 72 2.83 -14.53 11.96
CA LEU A 72 3.69 -15.26 11.04
C LEU A 72 3.10 -16.59 10.58
N ASP A 73 2.36 -17.31 11.43
CA ASP A 73 1.73 -18.59 11.07
C ASP A 73 0.72 -18.42 9.93
N ASN A 74 -0.01 -17.31 9.92
CA ASN A 74 -0.95 -16.97 8.83
C ASN A 74 -0.24 -16.30 7.64
N LEU A 75 0.95 -15.77 7.84
CA LEU A 75 1.72 -15.07 6.82
C LEU A 75 2.42 -16.03 5.84
N VAL A 76 2.83 -17.21 6.33
CA VAL A 76 3.61 -18.17 5.53
C VAL A 76 2.95 -18.53 4.19
N PRO A 77 1.65 -18.87 4.12
CA PRO A 77 1.01 -19.21 2.84
C PRO A 77 0.97 -18.00 1.88
N ALA A 78 0.73 -16.80 2.40
CA ALA A 78 0.68 -15.58 1.60
C ALA A 78 2.07 -15.24 1.02
N VAL A 79 3.11 -15.32 1.84
CA VAL A 79 4.50 -15.10 1.42
C VAL A 79 4.94 -16.15 0.41
N ALA A 80 4.62 -17.43 0.64
CA ALA A 80 4.91 -18.50 -0.32
C ALA A 80 4.24 -18.23 -1.69
N GLY A 81 2.98 -17.81 -1.70
CA GLY A 81 2.27 -17.42 -2.92
C GLY A 81 2.96 -16.28 -3.67
N VAL A 82 3.41 -15.26 -2.95
CA VAL A 82 4.19 -14.14 -3.52
C VAL A 82 5.50 -14.64 -4.12
N PHE A 83 6.25 -15.48 -3.41
CA PHE A 83 7.49 -16.04 -3.95
C PHE A 83 7.27 -16.86 -5.23
N ILE A 84 6.22 -17.68 -5.27
CA ILE A 84 5.88 -18.48 -6.46
C ILE A 84 5.59 -17.60 -7.67
N VAL A 85 4.95 -16.45 -7.50
CA VAL A 85 4.59 -15.55 -8.60
C VAL A 85 5.73 -14.62 -8.99
N TYR A 86 6.36 -13.96 -8.02
CA TYR A 86 7.27 -12.85 -8.30
C TYR A 86 8.72 -13.28 -8.46
N LEU A 87 9.17 -14.34 -7.78
CA LEU A 87 10.55 -14.81 -7.91
C LEU A 87 10.88 -15.29 -9.32
N PRO A 88 10.02 -16.10 -10.00
CA PRO A 88 10.25 -16.45 -11.40
C PRO A 88 10.30 -15.23 -12.33
N LEU A 89 9.45 -14.23 -12.11
CA LEU A 89 9.44 -12.99 -12.87
C LEU A 89 10.78 -12.25 -12.76
N LEU A 90 11.34 -12.13 -11.56
CA LEU A 90 12.62 -11.48 -11.32
C LEU A 90 13.80 -12.28 -11.95
N ILE A 91 13.77 -13.61 -11.82
CA ILE A 91 14.77 -14.50 -12.45
C ILE A 91 14.73 -14.36 -13.96
N LEU A 92 13.53 -14.40 -14.58
CA LEU A 92 13.35 -14.17 -16.02
C LEU A 92 13.86 -12.78 -16.44
N GLY A 93 13.67 -11.77 -15.58
CA GLY A 93 14.25 -10.43 -15.75
C GLY A 93 15.76 -10.47 -15.86
N ILE A 94 16.45 -11.17 -14.97
CA ILE A 94 17.92 -11.33 -14.99
C ILE A 94 18.36 -12.07 -16.26
N ILE A 95 17.70 -13.19 -16.58
CA ILE A 95 18.00 -13.99 -17.77
C ILE A 95 17.84 -13.14 -19.03
N SER A 96 16.76 -12.36 -19.13
CA SER A 96 16.52 -11.46 -20.26
C SER A 96 17.62 -10.40 -20.44
N ILE A 97 18.21 -9.92 -19.33
CA ILE A 97 19.30 -8.94 -19.41
C ILE A 97 20.61 -9.59 -19.83
N ARG A 98 20.95 -10.72 -19.21
CA ARG A 98 22.26 -11.38 -19.37
C ARG A 98 22.36 -12.23 -20.63
N SER A 99 21.29 -12.87 -21.06
CA SER A 99 21.31 -13.80 -22.16
C SER A 99 21.36 -13.09 -23.50
N LYS A 100 22.34 -13.48 -24.33
CA LYS A 100 22.39 -13.07 -25.75
C LYS A 100 21.37 -13.83 -26.62
N ARG A 101 20.85 -14.98 -26.14
CA ARG A 101 19.85 -15.80 -26.84
C ARG A 101 18.43 -15.20 -26.78
N TRP A 102 18.15 -14.42 -25.79
CA TRP A 102 16.86 -13.72 -25.68
C TRP A 102 16.91 -12.48 -26.55
N ALA A 103 16.32 -12.61 -27.72
CA ALA A 103 16.25 -11.53 -28.69
C ALA A 103 15.57 -10.29 -28.06
N PRO A 104 16.07 -9.09 -28.33
CA PRO A 104 15.35 -7.89 -27.95
C PRO A 104 14.01 -7.85 -28.68
N LEU A 105 13.03 -7.20 -28.06
CA LEU A 105 11.71 -7.01 -28.67
C LEU A 105 11.84 -6.38 -30.04
N SER A 106 11.14 -6.93 -31.05
CA SER A 106 11.12 -6.35 -32.38
C SER A 106 10.56 -4.92 -32.33
N SER A 107 11.09 -4.04 -33.16
CA SER A 107 10.63 -2.64 -33.23
C SER A 107 9.13 -2.52 -33.54
N ASN A 108 8.59 -3.46 -34.31
CA ASN A 108 7.16 -3.48 -34.64
C ASN A 108 6.33 -3.86 -33.41
N TRP A 109 6.78 -4.82 -32.61
CA TRP A 109 6.09 -5.22 -31.39
C TRP A 109 6.14 -4.10 -30.35
N GLN A 110 7.30 -3.47 -30.18
CA GLN A 110 7.49 -2.34 -29.28
C GLN A 110 6.57 -1.16 -29.64
N ARG A 111 6.48 -0.82 -30.96
CA ARG A 111 5.55 0.20 -31.42
C ARG A 111 4.09 -0.16 -31.17
N ARG A 112 3.70 -1.42 -31.36
CA ARG A 112 2.34 -1.89 -31.05
C ARG A 112 2.04 -1.76 -29.57
N MET A 113 2.93 -2.25 -28.70
CA MET A 113 2.78 -2.10 -27.24
C MET A 113 2.66 -0.64 -26.83
N HIS A 114 3.46 0.25 -27.43
CA HIS A 114 3.37 1.68 -27.15
C HIS A 114 2.00 2.25 -27.55
N LYS A 115 1.50 1.93 -28.74
CA LYS A 115 0.18 2.38 -29.21
C LYS A 115 -0.95 1.84 -28.32
N TRP A 116 -0.93 0.55 -28.00
CA TRP A 116 -1.92 -0.05 -27.11
C TRP A 116 -1.82 0.53 -25.70
N GLY A 117 -0.62 0.71 -25.18
CA GLY A 117 -0.41 1.35 -23.87
C GLY A 117 -0.94 2.77 -23.86
N ALA A 118 -0.67 3.59 -24.88
CA ALA A 118 -1.18 4.94 -24.99
C ALA A 118 -2.72 4.97 -25.07
N SER A 119 -3.33 4.12 -25.90
CA SER A 119 -4.78 4.00 -26.01
C SER A 119 -5.41 3.59 -24.68
N THR A 120 -4.86 2.56 -24.02
CA THR A 120 -5.35 2.08 -22.71
C THR A 120 -5.20 3.15 -21.63
N THR A 121 -4.09 3.91 -21.65
CA THR A 121 -3.89 5.02 -20.70
C THR A 121 -4.90 6.13 -20.92
N ILE A 122 -5.14 6.54 -22.18
CA ILE A 122 -6.15 7.54 -22.51
C ILE A 122 -7.53 7.07 -22.04
N THR A 123 -7.89 5.81 -22.32
CA THR A 123 -9.13 5.21 -21.86
C THR A 123 -9.21 5.25 -20.31
N GLY A 124 -8.14 4.90 -19.63
CA GLY A 124 -8.06 4.98 -18.15
C GLY A 124 -8.24 6.39 -17.62
N LEU A 125 -7.67 7.40 -18.28
CA LEU A 125 -7.86 8.81 -17.93
C LEU A 125 -9.31 9.28 -18.14
N LEU A 126 -9.99 8.81 -19.19
CA LEU A 126 -11.40 9.07 -19.40
C LEU A 126 -12.24 8.46 -18.29
N PHE A 127 -11.97 7.19 -17.91
CA PHE A 127 -12.64 6.56 -16.78
C PHE A 127 -12.34 7.27 -15.45
N LEU A 128 -11.15 7.82 -15.28
CA LEU A 128 -10.82 8.64 -14.12
C LEU A 128 -11.68 9.90 -14.07
N GLY A 129 -11.81 10.60 -15.19
CA GLY A 129 -12.70 11.77 -15.30
C GLY A 129 -14.16 11.43 -14.96
N PHE A 130 -14.68 10.32 -15.50
CA PHE A 130 -16.01 9.83 -15.13
C PHE A 130 -16.11 9.46 -13.65
N THR A 131 -15.07 8.86 -13.07
CA THR A 131 -15.08 8.49 -11.65
C THR A 131 -15.20 9.74 -10.78
N TYR A 132 -14.45 10.80 -11.06
CA TYR A 132 -14.55 12.08 -10.34
C TYR A 132 -15.89 12.78 -10.55
N TRP A 133 -16.52 12.60 -11.74
CA TRP A 133 -17.82 13.19 -12.02
C TRP A 133 -18.96 12.53 -11.22
N PHE A 134 -18.88 11.21 -10.98
CA PHE A 134 -19.95 10.43 -10.36
C PHE A 134 -19.69 10.05 -8.90
N SER A 135 -18.50 10.30 -8.35
CA SER A 135 -18.12 9.86 -7.01
C SER A 135 -17.23 10.90 -6.34
N ASP A 136 -17.82 11.66 -5.43
CA ASP A 136 -17.13 12.69 -4.64
C ASP A 136 -16.11 12.07 -3.66
N ASP A 137 -16.31 10.82 -3.28
CA ASP A 137 -15.45 10.10 -2.31
C ASP A 137 -14.19 9.51 -2.93
N TYR A 138 -14.04 9.55 -4.26
CA TYR A 138 -12.87 8.95 -4.90
C TYR A 138 -11.65 9.85 -4.78
N LYS A 139 -10.60 9.33 -4.14
CA LYS A 139 -9.30 9.98 -4.02
C LYS A 139 -8.24 9.14 -4.72
N LEU A 140 -7.70 9.66 -5.82
CA LEU A 140 -6.69 8.98 -6.62
C LEU A 140 -5.48 8.55 -5.79
N LEU A 141 -4.96 9.44 -4.94
CA LEU A 141 -3.78 9.17 -4.13
C LEU A 141 -4.01 8.08 -3.09
N ASP A 142 -5.27 7.92 -2.61
CA ASP A 142 -5.58 6.90 -1.61
C ASP A 142 -5.91 5.54 -2.23
N GLN A 143 -6.40 5.51 -3.47
CA GLN A 143 -6.99 4.31 -4.05
C GLN A 143 -6.26 3.75 -5.27
N LEU A 144 -5.48 4.58 -5.99
CA LEU A 144 -4.81 4.16 -7.22
C LEU A 144 -3.40 3.64 -6.93
N TYR A 145 -3.16 2.36 -7.21
CA TYR A 145 -1.81 1.79 -7.17
C TYR A 145 -0.99 2.27 -8.38
N PRO A 146 0.29 2.64 -8.24
CA PRO A 146 1.13 2.61 -7.03
C PRO A 146 1.09 3.91 -6.20
N ALA A 147 0.34 4.93 -6.62
CA ALA A 147 0.33 6.24 -5.94
C ALA A 147 -0.09 6.14 -4.47
N ASN A 148 -1.10 5.30 -4.17
CA ASN A 148 -1.59 5.06 -2.82
C ASN A 148 -0.51 4.58 -1.84
N VAL A 149 0.41 3.74 -2.31
CA VAL A 149 1.47 3.19 -1.45
C VAL A 149 2.42 4.29 -0.99
N PHE A 150 2.92 5.09 -1.94
CA PHE A 150 3.87 6.17 -1.63
C PHE A 150 3.22 7.28 -0.81
N TYR A 151 1.97 7.63 -1.13
CA TYR A 151 1.22 8.63 -0.40
C TYR A 151 0.95 8.20 1.05
N ASN A 152 0.44 6.98 1.24
CA ASN A 152 0.12 6.45 2.56
C ASN A 152 1.37 6.20 3.41
N LEU A 153 2.48 5.78 2.78
CA LEU A 153 3.77 5.69 3.46
C LEU A 153 4.24 7.07 3.95
N GLY A 154 4.13 8.10 3.11
CA GLY A 154 4.46 9.48 3.49
C GLY A 154 3.60 9.97 4.67
N LEU A 155 2.29 9.72 4.63
CA LEU A 155 1.39 10.05 5.74
C LEU A 155 1.72 9.26 7.02
N ALA A 156 2.08 7.97 6.91
CA ALA A 156 2.47 7.16 8.06
C ALA A 156 3.73 7.73 8.74
N VAL A 157 4.75 8.10 7.97
CA VAL A 157 5.96 8.74 8.49
C VAL A 157 5.62 10.08 9.17
N GLN A 158 4.78 10.90 8.55
CA GLN A 158 4.35 12.17 9.12
C GLN A 158 3.61 11.98 10.45
N ARG A 159 2.68 11.03 10.53
CA ARG A 159 1.92 10.72 11.76
C ARG A 159 2.82 10.16 12.85
N ASN A 160 3.76 9.28 12.50
CA ASN A 160 4.72 8.76 13.46
C ASN A 160 5.58 9.86 14.06
N ASN A 161 6.11 10.76 13.24
CA ASN A 161 6.90 11.90 13.71
C ASN A 161 6.07 12.85 14.60
N ALA A 162 4.80 13.08 14.26
CA ALA A 162 3.91 13.88 15.09
C ALA A 162 3.63 13.20 16.45
N SER A 163 3.51 11.87 16.47
CA SER A 163 3.30 11.10 17.71
C SER A 163 4.54 11.14 18.62
N VAL A 164 5.73 11.05 18.07
CA VAL A 164 6.99 11.17 18.84
C VAL A 164 7.10 12.56 19.48
N ASN A 165 6.77 13.61 18.74
CA ASN A 165 6.83 14.99 19.24
C ASN A 165 5.71 15.32 20.24
N TYR A 166 4.65 14.51 20.32
CA TYR A 166 3.54 14.72 21.24
C TYR A 166 3.99 14.65 22.70
N GLN A 167 4.93 13.78 23.03
CA GLN A 167 5.48 13.68 24.39
C GLN A 167 6.16 14.98 24.83
N GLU A 168 6.94 15.62 23.97
CA GLU A 168 7.58 16.90 24.25
C GLU A 168 6.56 18.05 24.31
N ALA A 169 5.61 18.08 23.39
CA ALA A 169 4.55 19.09 23.34
C ALA A 169 3.60 19.01 24.55
N SER A 170 3.40 17.82 25.12
CA SER A 170 2.49 17.60 26.25
C SER A 170 3.13 17.73 27.62
N GLN A 171 4.47 17.84 27.72
CA GLN A 171 5.18 17.92 29.02
C GLN A 171 4.72 19.06 29.91
N ASN A 172 4.26 20.17 29.35
CA ASN A 172 3.77 21.34 30.09
C ASN A 172 2.23 21.41 30.15
N PHE A 173 1.54 20.41 29.62
CA PHE A 173 0.10 20.40 29.65
C PHE A 173 -0.41 20.09 31.04
N ARG A 174 -1.19 21.01 31.62
CA ARG A 174 -1.85 20.85 32.92
C ARG A 174 -3.36 20.92 32.73
N PHE A 175 -4.04 19.91 33.24
CA PHE A 175 -5.49 19.97 33.37
C PHE A 175 -5.82 20.99 34.45
N ASN A 176 -6.44 22.11 34.12
CA ASN A 176 -6.99 23.08 35.08
C ASN A 176 -8.32 22.55 35.64
N ALA A 177 -8.32 21.28 36.07
CA ALA A 177 -9.49 20.67 36.66
C ALA A 177 -9.52 20.98 38.16
N THR A 178 -10.68 21.44 38.65
CA THR A 178 -10.96 21.63 40.07
C THR A 178 -11.89 20.52 40.52
N SER A 179 -11.56 19.90 41.66
CA SER A 179 -12.48 18.91 42.26
C SER A 179 -13.74 19.63 42.80
N THR A 180 -14.89 19.12 42.39
CA THR A 180 -16.21 19.58 42.90
C THR A 180 -16.71 18.75 44.09
N HIS A 181 -15.92 17.72 44.48
CA HIS A 181 -16.31 16.80 45.57
C HIS A 181 -15.78 17.27 46.92
N PRO A 182 -16.55 17.06 48.02
CA PRO A 182 -16.10 17.35 49.39
C PRO A 182 -14.87 16.52 49.76
N ALA A 183 -13.94 17.10 50.51
CA ALA A 183 -12.69 16.46 50.89
C ALA A 183 -12.88 15.18 51.75
N ASP A 184 -14.04 15.01 52.36
CA ASP A 184 -14.34 13.90 53.26
C ASP A 184 -15.07 12.71 52.58
N SER A 185 -15.32 12.76 51.29
CA SER A 185 -15.97 11.66 50.56
C SER A 185 -14.91 10.65 50.04
N SER A 186 -15.04 9.39 50.49
CA SER A 186 -14.27 8.26 49.88
C SER A 186 -15.00 7.83 48.62
N GLU A 187 -14.39 8.11 47.48
CA GLU A 187 -14.93 7.68 46.18
C GLU A 187 -13.93 6.73 45.49
N VAL A 188 -14.46 5.71 44.83
CA VAL A 188 -13.67 4.77 44.05
C VAL A 188 -13.98 5.02 42.57
N TYR A 189 -12.98 5.48 41.83
CA TYR A 189 -13.10 5.66 40.39
C TYR A 189 -12.51 4.43 39.70
N VAL A 190 -13.31 3.76 38.87
CA VAL A 190 -12.87 2.64 38.05
C VAL A 190 -12.84 3.12 36.59
N MET A 191 -11.63 3.25 36.06
CA MET A 191 -11.45 3.57 34.67
C MET A 191 -11.17 2.26 33.89
N VAL A 192 -12.08 1.89 33.01
CA VAL A 192 -11.91 0.73 32.13
C VAL A 192 -11.48 1.24 30.76
N VAL A 193 -10.21 1.01 30.40
CA VAL A 193 -9.70 1.28 29.07
C VAL A 193 -9.85 -0.01 28.27
N GLY A 194 -10.84 -0.05 27.38
CA GLY A 194 -11.06 -1.18 26.49
C GLY A 194 -10.25 -1.04 25.20
N GLU A 195 -9.68 -2.11 24.71
CA GLU A 195 -9.21 -2.19 23.34
C GLU A 195 -10.39 -2.36 22.36
N THR A 196 -10.12 -2.20 21.07
CA THR A 196 -11.09 -2.29 19.97
C THR A 196 -11.91 -3.59 20.06
N ALA A 197 -13.10 -3.51 20.64
CA ALA A 197 -14.03 -4.62 20.66
C ALA A 197 -14.74 -4.72 19.29
N ARG A 198 -14.71 -5.90 18.66
CA ARG A 198 -15.54 -6.15 17.48
C ARG A 198 -16.99 -6.29 17.93
N ALA A 199 -17.91 -5.55 17.29
CA ALA A 199 -19.36 -5.62 17.55
C ALA A 199 -19.93 -7.06 17.45
N HIS A 200 -19.22 -7.99 16.79
CA HIS A 200 -19.62 -9.38 16.63
C HIS A 200 -19.29 -10.26 17.84
N ASN A 201 -18.59 -9.74 18.84
CA ASN A 201 -18.18 -10.48 20.04
C ASN A 201 -19.00 -10.07 21.30
N PHE A 202 -20.08 -9.31 21.10
CA PHE A 202 -21.06 -8.94 22.13
C PHE A 202 -22.43 -9.45 21.82
#